data_e942d5d6570ca4bbf8d308a5dc0c941c
#
_entry.id   e942d5d6570ca4bbf8d308a5dc0c941c
#
_cell.length_a   1.000
_cell.length_b   1.000
_cell.length_c   1.000
_cell.angle_alpha   90.00
_cell.angle_beta   90.00
_cell.angle_gamma   90.00
#
_symmetry.space_group_name_H-M   'P 1'
#
loop_
_entity.id
_entity.type
_entity.pdbx_description
1 polymer ?
#
loop_
_entity_poly.entity_id
_entity_poly.type
_entity_poly.pdbx_seq_one_letter_code
_entity_poly.pdbx_strand_id
1 'polypeptide(L)'
;MDLKLLIRDVPDFPKPGIVYRDITTMLLRHESLSYVIDYFANELENYEIDYVVAIESRGFIFGAPLAIRLGAGFVPVRKPGKLPADVHSHEYELEYGTDTLEVHQNAIAPGSKVLIVDDVIATGGTAAATAELVRKLKCDLISFAFIIELTELNGRSKLQNVPVCTIVQY
;
A
#
# COMPACT_ATOMS: atom_id res chain seq x y z
N MET A 1 -4.45 -19.83 5.06
CA MET A 1 -4.57 -20.01 3.58
C MET A 1 -3.21 -19.75 2.97
N ASP A 2 -2.75 -20.57 2.02
CA ASP A 2 -1.51 -20.28 1.29
C ASP A 2 -1.82 -19.47 0.04
N LEU A 3 -1.60 -18.15 0.13
CA LEU A 3 -1.87 -17.23 -0.99
C LEU A 3 -0.87 -17.36 -2.14
N LYS A 4 0.35 -17.92 -1.91
CA LYS A 4 1.31 -18.13 -3.00
C LYS A 4 0.76 -19.01 -4.11
N LEU A 5 -0.06 -20.02 -3.74
CA LEU A 5 -0.70 -20.93 -4.70
C LEU A 5 -1.80 -20.24 -5.53
N LEU A 6 -2.27 -19.07 -5.11
CA LEU A 6 -3.34 -18.32 -5.77
C LEU A 6 -2.83 -17.12 -6.57
N ILE A 7 -1.58 -16.72 -6.36
CA ILE A 7 -0.91 -15.65 -7.10
C ILE A 7 -0.24 -16.27 -8.31
N ARG A 8 -0.50 -15.69 -9.49
CA ARG A 8 0.06 -16.18 -10.75
C ARG A 8 1.40 -15.53 -11.04
N ASP A 9 2.40 -16.34 -11.37
CA ASP A 9 3.68 -15.86 -11.87
C ASP A 9 3.60 -15.64 -13.37
N VAL A 10 3.91 -14.42 -13.82
CA VAL A 10 4.02 -14.06 -15.22
C VAL A 10 5.48 -13.72 -15.51
N PRO A 11 6.24 -14.66 -16.10
CA PRO A 11 7.64 -14.40 -16.45
C PRO A 11 7.76 -13.35 -17.55
N ASP A 12 8.89 -12.64 -17.55
CA ASP A 12 9.24 -11.66 -18.57
C ASP A 12 8.24 -10.52 -18.76
N PHE A 13 7.58 -10.09 -17.70
CA PHE A 13 6.65 -8.97 -17.71
C PHE A 13 6.99 -7.92 -16.64
N PRO A 14 7.01 -6.61 -16.96
CA PRO A 14 6.82 -5.97 -18.28
C PRO A 14 8.09 -6.03 -19.18
N LYS A 15 9.17 -6.61 -18.67
CA LYS A 15 10.48 -6.73 -19.37
C LYS A 15 11.07 -8.11 -19.14
N PRO A 16 11.93 -8.61 -20.06
CA PRO A 16 12.68 -9.84 -19.86
C PRO A 16 13.42 -9.87 -18.52
N GLY A 17 13.37 -11.00 -17.84
CA GLY A 17 14.00 -11.24 -16.53
C GLY A 17 13.18 -10.82 -15.31
N ILE A 18 12.05 -10.15 -15.49
CA ILE A 18 11.14 -9.79 -14.39
C ILE A 18 10.02 -10.82 -14.28
N VAL A 19 9.79 -11.34 -13.08
CA VAL A 19 8.61 -12.17 -12.78
C VAL A 19 7.56 -11.30 -12.09
N TYR A 20 6.50 -10.99 -12.81
CA TYR A 20 5.37 -10.23 -12.28
C TYR A 20 4.47 -11.15 -11.45
N ARG A 21 4.16 -10.73 -10.22
CA ARG A 21 3.27 -11.44 -9.30
C ARG A 21 1.85 -10.93 -9.51
N ASP A 22 1.06 -11.65 -10.30
CA ASP A 22 -0.30 -11.26 -10.65
C ASP A 22 -1.30 -11.72 -9.59
N ILE A 23 -1.83 -10.76 -8.84
CA ILE A 23 -2.83 -11.01 -7.79
C ILE A 23 -4.25 -11.19 -8.34
N THR A 24 -4.49 -10.94 -9.63
CA THR A 24 -5.85 -10.98 -10.18
C THR A 24 -6.48 -12.36 -10.02
N THR A 25 -5.70 -13.43 -10.12
CA THR A 25 -6.17 -14.80 -9.91
C THR A 25 -6.61 -15.06 -8.46
N MET A 26 -5.95 -14.44 -7.49
CA MET A 26 -6.34 -14.46 -6.09
C MET A 26 -7.63 -13.67 -5.87
N LEU A 27 -7.78 -12.51 -6.52
CA LEU A 27 -8.95 -11.64 -6.39
C LEU A 27 -10.26 -12.26 -6.92
N LEU A 28 -10.18 -13.25 -7.82
CA LEU A 28 -11.35 -13.97 -8.33
C LEU A 28 -12.08 -14.81 -7.26
N ARG A 29 -11.46 -15.03 -6.10
CA ARG A 29 -11.99 -15.88 -5.04
C ARG A 29 -12.38 -15.03 -3.84
N HIS A 30 -13.64 -15.06 -3.48
CA HIS A 30 -14.16 -14.35 -2.30
C HIS A 30 -13.36 -14.70 -1.02
N GLU A 31 -13.07 -15.99 -0.83
CA GLU A 31 -12.39 -16.49 0.37
C GLU A 31 -10.98 -15.93 0.52
N SER A 32 -10.24 -15.77 -0.58
CA SER A 32 -8.88 -15.22 -0.51
C SER A 32 -8.88 -13.71 -0.26
N LEU A 33 -9.83 -12.97 -0.87
CA LEU A 33 -9.98 -11.55 -0.60
C LEU A 33 -10.38 -11.30 0.86
N SER A 34 -11.38 -12.04 1.37
CA SER A 34 -11.79 -11.96 2.78
C SER A 34 -10.63 -12.30 3.71
N TYR A 35 -9.88 -13.37 3.40
CA TYR A 35 -8.71 -13.76 4.20
C TYR A 35 -7.67 -12.64 4.32
N VAL A 36 -7.36 -11.92 3.23
CA VAL A 36 -6.42 -10.80 3.24
C VAL A 36 -6.89 -9.69 4.18
N ILE A 37 -8.17 -9.33 4.08
CA ILE A 37 -8.74 -8.25 4.91
C ILE A 37 -8.74 -8.64 6.39
N ASP A 38 -9.20 -9.85 6.71
CA ASP A 38 -9.23 -10.33 8.09
C ASP A 38 -7.82 -10.51 8.67
N TYR A 39 -6.85 -10.97 7.86
CA TYR A 39 -5.46 -11.07 8.28
C TYR A 39 -4.91 -9.72 8.74
N PHE A 40 -5.02 -8.69 7.89
CA PHE A 40 -4.54 -7.36 8.25
C PHE A 40 -5.30 -6.76 9.42
N ALA A 41 -6.62 -6.94 9.49
CA ALA A 41 -7.41 -6.44 10.59
C ALA A 41 -6.99 -7.07 11.94
N ASN A 42 -6.69 -8.37 11.95
CA ASN A 42 -6.24 -9.07 13.16
C ASN A 42 -4.81 -8.67 13.56
N GLU A 43 -3.88 -8.54 12.59
CA GLU A 43 -2.51 -8.08 12.88
C GLU A 43 -2.47 -6.66 13.43
N LEU A 44 -3.46 -5.85 13.08
CA LEU A 44 -3.54 -4.44 13.43
C LEU A 44 -4.55 -4.16 14.56
N GLU A 45 -5.16 -5.18 15.16
CA GLU A 45 -6.24 -5.02 16.16
C GLU A 45 -5.84 -4.19 17.40
N ASN A 46 -4.55 -4.21 17.75
CA ASN A 46 -4.01 -3.47 18.90
C ASN A 46 -3.65 -2.02 18.57
N TYR A 47 -3.79 -1.62 17.31
CA TYR A 47 -3.53 -0.26 16.87
C TYR A 47 -4.85 0.47 16.62
N GLU A 48 -4.96 1.68 17.17
CA GLU A 48 -6.03 2.59 16.79
C GLU A 48 -5.67 3.22 15.45
N ILE A 49 -6.40 2.91 14.38
CA ILE A 49 -6.19 3.47 13.04
C ILE A 49 -7.36 4.38 12.71
N ASP A 50 -7.08 5.67 12.49
CA ASP A 50 -8.10 6.64 12.10
C ASP A 50 -8.34 6.63 10.59
N TYR A 51 -7.28 6.42 9.79
CA TYR A 51 -7.36 6.43 8.34
C TYR A 51 -6.49 5.35 7.69
N VAL A 52 -7.04 4.74 6.66
CA VAL A 52 -6.33 3.87 5.72
C VAL A 52 -6.00 4.67 4.47
N VAL A 53 -4.72 4.93 4.25
CA VAL A 53 -4.18 5.58 3.06
C VAL A 53 -3.80 4.51 2.06
N ALA A 54 -4.47 4.45 0.92
CA ALA A 54 -4.23 3.44 -0.09
C ALA A 54 -3.65 4.02 -1.38
N ILE A 55 -2.73 3.28 -2.00
CA ILE A 55 -1.97 3.73 -3.17
C ILE A 55 -2.65 3.27 -4.45
N GLU A 56 -2.83 4.20 -5.41
CA GLU A 56 -3.39 3.90 -6.74
C GLU A 56 -2.53 2.87 -7.46
N SER A 57 -3.13 1.87 -8.07
CA SER A 57 -4.55 1.58 -8.11
C SER A 57 -4.91 0.33 -7.32
N ARG A 58 -3.99 -0.66 -7.25
CA ARG A 58 -4.27 -1.95 -6.63
C ARG A 58 -4.40 -1.89 -5.11
N GLY A 59 -3.73 -0.93 -4.47
CA GLY A 59 -3.91 -0.67 -3.05
C GLY A 59 -5.36 -0.35 -2.67
N PHE A 60 -6.14 0.26 -3.58
CA PHE A 60 -7.55 0.59 -3.33
C PHE A 60 -8.43 -0.64 -3.12
N ILE A 61 -8.10 -1.76 -3.80
CA ILE A 61 -8.85 -3.01 -3.71
C ILE A 61 -8.88 -3.53 -2.27
N PHE A 62 -7.79 -3.34 -1.55
CA PHE A 62 -7.63 -3.81 -0.18
C PHE A 62 -7.86 -2.71 0.84
N GLY A 63 -7.46 -1.48 0.52
CA GLY A 63 -7.56 -0.34 1.44
C GLY A 63 -9.00 0.01 1.78
N ALA A 64 -9.91 0.03 0.81
CA ALA A 64 -11.31 0.38 1.07
C ALA A 64 -12.03 -0.64 1.98
N PRO A 65 -12.01 -1.96 1.71
CA PRO A 65 -12.64 -2.92 2.62
C PRO A 65 -11.91 -3.00 3.98
N LEU A 66 -10.60 -2.81 4.03
CA LEU A 66 -9.86 -2.79 5.29
C LEU A 66 -10.23 -1.56 6.14
N ALA A 67 -10.42 -0.40 5.54
CA ALA A 67 -10.92 0.79 6.24
C ALA A 67 -12.28 0.51 6.91
N ILE A 68 -13.23 -0.09 6.18
CA ILE A 68 -14.52 -0.50 6.74
C ILE A 68 -14.33 -1.48 7.91
N ARG A 69 -13.47 -2.48 7.74
CA ARG A 69 -13.24 -3.51 8.75
C ARG A 69 -12.59 -2.98 10.03
N LEU A 70 -11.74 -1.93 9.92
CA LEU A 70 -11.09 -1.25 11.05
C LEU A 70 -11.92 -0.11 11.64
N GLY A 71 -13.06 0.28 11.02
CA GLY A 71 -13.83 1.46 11.41
C GLY A 71 -13.11 2.78 11.12
N ALA A 72 -12.19 2.78 10.15
CA ALA A 72 -11.34 3.90 9.77
C ALA A 72 -11.87 4.62 8.51
N GLY A 73 -11.42 5.87 8.30
CA GLY A 73 -11.62 6.57 7.03
C GLY A 73 -10.72 6.03 5.93
N PHE A 74 -11.11 6.24 4.66
CA PHE A 74 -10.31 5.87 3.49
C PHE A 74 -9.78 7.10 2.78
N VAL A 75 -8.48 7.12 2.46
CA VAL A 75 -7.81 8.22 1.76
C VAL A 75 -7.04 7.70 0.56
N PRO A 76 -7.39 8.11 -0.67
CA PRO A 76 -6.67 7.72 -1.86
C PRO A 76 -5.39 8.55 -2.06
N VAL A 77 -4.27 7.89 -2.32
CA VAL A 77 -3.06 8.49 -2.88
C VAL A 77 -3.01 8.15 -4.36
N ARG A 78 -2.84 9.16 -5.22
CA ARG A 78 -3.01 9.00 -6.65
C ARG A 78 -1.86 9.60 -7.46
N LYS A 79 -1.78 9.23 -8.73
CA LYS A 79 -0.93 9.86 -9.73
C LYS A 79 -1.39 11.30 -10.03
N PRO A 80 -0.50 12.18 -10.52
CA PRO A 80 -0.82 13.58 -10.77
C PRO A 80 -2.06 13.79 -11.63
N GLY A 81 -2.83 14.82 -11.25
CA GLY A 81 -4.01 15.26 -11.99
C GLY A 81 -5.25 14.37 -11.84
N LYS A 82 -5.24 13.42 -10.90
CA LYS A 82 -6.37 12.52 -10.64
C LYS A 82 -7.24 12.95 -9.46
N LEU A 83 -6.77 13.91 -8.66
CA LEU A 83 -7.49 14.46 -7.54
C LEU A 83 -8.03 15.86 -7.87
N PRO A 84 -9.32 16.16 -7.62
CA PRO A 84 -9.99 17.35 -8.14
C PRO A 84 -9.87 18.61 -7.27
N ALA A 85 -9.00 18.66 -6.27
CA ALA A 85 -8.83 19.80 -5.37
C ALA A 85 -7.34 20.05 -5.08
N ASP A 86 -7.04 20.96 -4.15
CA ASP A 86 -5.67 21.25 -3.74
C ASP A 86 -4.99 20.02 -3.16
N VAL A 87 -3.79 19.73 -3.64
CA VAL A 87 -3.03 18.54 -3.29
C VAL A 87 -1.66 18.88 -2.70
N HIS A 88 -1.16 17.97 -1.86
CA HIS A 88 0.27 17.82 -1.63
C HIS A 88 0.81 16.80 -2.62
N SER A 89 1.91 17.15 -3.28
CA SER A 89 2.63 16.28 -4.20
C SER A 89 3.98 15.88 -3.64
N HIS A 90 4.45 14.69 -3.99
CA HIS A 90 5.80 14.22 -3.70
C HIS A 90 6.34 13.45 -4.90
N GLU A 91 7.46 13.97 -5.47
CA GLU A 91 8.21 13.31 -6.52
C GLU A 91 9.23 12.35 -5.89
N TYR A 92 9.43 11.19 -6.49
CA TYR A 92 10.37 10.18 -6.04
C TYR A 92 11.03 9.45 -7.21
N GLU A 93 12.24 8.94 -6.95
CA GLU A 93 13.02 8.23 -7.96
C GLU A 93 12.53 6.79 -8.12
N LEU A 94 12.46 6.36 -9.37
CA LEU A 94 12.30 4.97 -9.79
C LEU A 94 13.67 4.41 -10.24
N GLU A 95 13.72 3.12 -10.58
CA GLU A 95 14.90 2.57 -11.24
C GLU A 95 15.23 3.29 -12.56
N TYR A 96 14.19 3.79 -13.25
CA TYR A 96 14.30 4.57 -14.48
C TYR A 96 13.34 5.75 -14.40
N GLY A 97 13.90 6.97 -14.21
CA GLY A 97 13.13 8.20 -14.15
C GLY A 97 12.55 8.51 -12.78
N THR A 98 11.62 9.46 -12.74
CA THR A 98 10.90 9.88 -11.55
C THR A 98 9.40 9.63 -11.71
N ASP A 99 8.71 9.58 -10.59
CA ASP A 99 7.27 9.50 -10.55
C ASP A 99 6.74 10.40 -9.43
N THR A 100 5.47 10.74 -9.46
CA THR A 100 4.86 11.64 -8.49
C THR A 100 3.59 11.04 -7.92
N LEU A 101 3.36 11.25 -6.63
CA LEU A 101 2.13 10.92 -5.95
C LEU A 101 1.50 12.16 -5.34
N GLU A 102 0.18 12.17 -5.23
CA GLU A 102 -0.62 13.25 -4.71
C GLU A 102 -1.63 12.76 -3.69
N VAL A 103 -1.89 13.61 -2.69
CA VAL A 103 -2.97 13.47 -1.71
C VAL A 103 -3.63 14.82 -1.49
N HIS A 104 -4.94 14.88 -1.25
CA HIS A 104 -5.62 16.14 -0.91
C HIS A 104 -5.03 16.77 0.35
N GLN A 105 -4.82 18.09 0.33
CA GLN A 105 -4.24 18.83 1.46
C GLN A 105 -5.06 18.73 2.74
N ASN A 106 -6.36 18.57 2.62
CA ASN A 106 -7.32 18.49 3.72
C ASN A 106 -7.87 17.08 3.93
N ALA A 107 -7.18 16.03 3.44
CA ALA A 107 -7.66 14.66 3.50
C ALA A 107 -7.77 14.12 4.93
N ILE A 108 -6.84 14.51 5.80
CA ILE A 108 -6.67 13.94 7.14
C ILE A 108 -6.41 15.06 8.13
N ALA A 109 -7.04 15.00 9.31
CA ALA A 109 -6.75 15.90 10.40
C ALA A 109 -5.33 15.65 10.98
N PRO A 110 -4.54 16.70 11.25
CA PRO A 110 -3.23 16.52 11.87
C PRO A 110 -3.29 15.73 13.19
N GLY A 111 -2.29 14.89 13.44
CA GLY A 111 -2.21 14.01 14.61
C GLY A 111 -3.01 12.73 14.50
N SER A 112 -3.72 12.48 13.38
CA SER A 112 -4.43 11.22 13.15
C SER A 112 -3.46 10.07 12.90
N LYS A 113 -3.86 8.88 13.31
CA LYS A 113 -3.12 7.61 13.15
C LYS A 113 -3.43 6.97 11.80
N VAL A 114 -2.41 6.71 11.00
CA VAL A 114 -2.54 6.30 9.61
C VAL A 114 -1.90 4.94 9.35
N LEU A 115 -2.59 4.11 8.59
CA LEU A 115 -2.09 2.90 7.96
C LEU A 115 -1.91 3.14 6.44
N ILE A 116 -0.75 2.82 5.88
CA ILE A 116 -0.55 2.82 4.42
C ILE A 116 -0.73 1.41 3.88
N VAL A 117 -1.51 1.27 2.79
CA VAL A 117 -1.83 -0.02 2.16
C VAL A 117 -1.52 0.00 0.68
N ASP A 118 -0.84 -1.05 0.21
CA ASP A 118 -0.69 -1.39 -1.21
C ASP A 118 -0.66 -2.91 -1.39
N ASP A 119 -0.67 -3.38 -2.62
CA ASP A 119 -0.61 -4.82 -2.91
C ASP A 119 0.82 -5.38 -2.79
N VAL A 120 1.84 -4.62 -3.17
CA VAL A 120 3.23 -5.09 -3.21
C VAL A 120 4.22 -4.05 -2.69
N ILE A 121 5.17 -4.50 -1.88
CA ILE A 121 6.41 -3.75 -1.64
C ILE A 121 7.54 -4.40 -2.46
N ALA A 122 8.09 -3.64 -3.40
CA ALA A 122 9.24 -4.01 -4.23
C ALA A 122 10.48 -3.24 -3.76
N THR A 123 10.86 -2.17 -4.44
CA THR A 123 12.00 -1.31 -4.04
C THR A 123 11.68 -0.34 -2.90
N GLY A 124 10.41 -0.24 -2.48
CA GLY A 124 9.95 0.62 -1.41
C GLY A 124 9.79 2.10 -1.76
N GLY A 125 10.11 2.52 -2.99
CA GLY A 125 10.06 3.94 -3.38
C GLY A 125 8.67 4.55 -3.25
N THR A 126 7.65 3.89 -3.80
CA THR A 126 6.25 4.33 -3.76
C THR A 126 5.71 4.42 -2.32
N ALA A 127 6.03 3.42 -1.49
CA ALA A 127 5.63 3.40 -0.09
C ALA A 127 6.31 4.53 0.72
N ALA A 128 7.61 4.75 0.49
CA ALA A 128 8.35 5.84 1.12
C ALA A 128 7.81 7.22 0.69
N ALA A 129 7.51 7.41 -0.60
CA ALA A 129 6.90 8.64 -1.12
C ALA A 129 5.52 8.90 -0.46
N THR A 130 4.72 7.86 -0.28
CA THR A 130 3.43 7.96 0.41
C THR A 130 3.62 8.33 1.88
N ALA A 131 4.63 7.77 2.56
CA ALA A 131 4.97 8.17 3.93
C ALA A 131 5.34 9.65 4.04
N GLU A 132 6.06 10.19 3.06
CA GLU A 132 6.37 11.64 3.03
C GLU A 132 5.09 12.49 2.86
N LEU A 133 4.12 12.05 2.07
CA LEU A 133 2.82 12.72 1.96
C LEU A 133 2.06 12.69 3.31
N VAL A 134 2.06 11.57 4.01
CA VAL A 134 1.45 11.46 5.36
C VAL A 134 2.13 12.41 6.34
N ARG A 135 3.47 12.57 6.28
CA ARG A 135 4.20 13.54 7.10
C ARG A 135 3.85 14.99 6.75
N LYS A 136 3.68 15.32 5.46
CA LYS A 136 3.21 16.64 5.04
C LYS A 136 1.83 16.99 5.63
N LEU A 137 0.97 15.99 5.81
CA LEU A 137 -0.32 16.11 6.48
C LEU A 137 -0.20 16.19 8.02
N LYS A 138 1.01 16.04 8.58
CA LYS A 138 1.30 16.04 10.02
C LYS A 138 0.55 14.93 10.78
N CYS A 139 0.48 13.75 10.18
CA CYS A 139 -0.16 12.56 10.73
C CYS A 139 0.87 11.55 11.24
N ASP A 140 0.44 10.66 12.13
CA ASP A 140 1.25 9.62 12.72
C ASP A 140 1.13 8.33 11.89
N LEU A 141 2.19 7.99 11.16
CA LEU A 141 2.24 6.74 10.40
C LEU A 141 2.51 5.57 11.35
N ILE A 142 1.50 4.71 11.53
CA ILE A 142 1.53 3.59 12.48
C ILE A 142 2.15 2.34 11.86
N SER A 143 1.75 2.01 10.63
CA SER A 143 2.20 0.79 9.95
C SER A 143 2.01 0.87 8.45
N PHE A 144 2.66 -0.07 7.74
CA PHE A 144 2.38 -0.42 6.36
C PHE A 144 1.79 -1.82 6.28
N ALA A 145 0.88 -2.04 5.33
CA ALA A 145 0.34 -3.36 5.01
C ALA A 145 0.47 -3.64 3.50
N PHE A 146 1.17 -4.73 3.17
CA PHE A 146 1.34 -5.21 1.79
C PHE A 146 0.98 -6.68 1.72
N ILE A 147 0.35 -7.12 0.64
CA ILE A 147 0.08 -8.55 0.44
C ILE A 147 1.37 -9.28 0.10
N ILE A 148 2.17 -8.68 -0.78
CA ILE A 148 3.42 -9.26 -1.29
C ILE A 148 4.61 -8.39 -0.90
N GLU A 149 5.67 -9.05 -0.45
CA GLU A 149 6.99 -8.47 -0.31
C GLU A 149 7.99 -9.18 -1.22
N LEU A 150 8.69 -8.41 -2.08
CA LEU A 150 9.81 -8.90 -2.87
C LEU A 150 11.10 -8.67 -2.08
N THR A 151 11.48 -9.65 -1.27
CA THR A 151 12.54 -9.52 -0.25
C THR A 151 13.91 -9.20 -0.85
N GLU A 152 14.21 -9.71 -2.06
CA GLU A 152 15.46 -9.46 -2.78
C GLU A 152 15.68 -7.97 -3.10
N LEU A 153 14.59 -7.19 -3.22
CA LEU A 153 14.65 -5.77 -3.53
C LEU A 153 14.83 -4.87 -2.30
N ASN A 154 14.82 -5.46 -1.10
CA ASN A 154 15.08 -4.79 0.17
C ASN A 154 14.28 -3.49 0.40
N GLY A 155 13.03 -3.46 -0.04
CA GLY A 155 12.19 -2.25 0.00
C GLY A 155 11.94 -1.70 1.42
N ARG A 156 11.93 -2.58 2.44
CA ARG A 156 11.77 -2.17 3.85
C ARG A 156 12.82 -1.18 4.31
N SER A 157 14.04 -1.24 3.77
CA SER A 157 15.14 -0.33 4.15
C SER A 157 14.80 1.15 3.94
N LYS A 158 13.84 1.47 3.06
CA LYS A 158 13.39 2.84 2.80
C LYS A 158 12.28 3.31 3.75
N LEU A 159 11.72 2.44 4.59
CA LEU A 159 10.52 2.72 5.39
C LEU A 159 10.80 3.21 6.82
N GLN A 160 12.04 3.62 7.11
CA GLN A 160 12.45 4.34 8.34
C GLN A 160 12.00 3.68 9.65
N ASN A 161 12.11 2.35 9.75
CA ASN A 161 11.74 1.55 10.93
C ASN A 161 10.24 1.60 11.33
N VAL A 162 9.37 2.08 10.46
CA VAL A 162 7.93 1.92 10.64
C VAL A 162 7.56 0.44 10.48
N PRO A 163 6.72 -0.13 11.35
CA PRO A 163 6.28 -1.52 11.22
C PRO A 163 5.70 -1.84 9.85
N VAL A 164 6.03 -3.02 9.33
CA VAL A 164 5.54 -3.49 8.03
C VAL A 164 4.92 -4.87 8.19
N CYS A 165 3.64 -4.97 7.91
CA CYS A 165 2.90 -6.23 7.84
C CYS A 165 2.87 -6.74 6.40
N THR A 166 3.27 -8.00 6.18
CA THR A 166 3.19 -8.66 4.86
C THR A 166 2.65 -10.08 5.01
N ILE A 167 1.91 -10.56 4.00
CA ILE A 167 1.32 -11.91 4.05
C ILE A 167 2.20 -12.90 3.29
N VAL A 168 2.71 -12.52 2.14
CA VAL A 168 3.49 -13.39 1.24
C VAL A 168 4.86 -12.76 0.96
N GLN A 169 5.92 -13.57 1.06
CA GLN A 169 7.28 -13.14 0.72
C GLN A 169 7.82 -13.99 -0.45
N TYR A 170 8.48 -13.33 -1.39
CA TYR A 170 9.21 -13.95 -2.49
C TYR A 170 10.67 -13.54 -2.45
#